data_4d95836875e6ab314edde104666e0fcd
#
_entry.id   4d95836875e6ab314edde104666e0fcd
#
_cell.length_a   1.000
_cell.length_b   1.000
_cell.length_c   1.000
_cell.angle_alpha   90.00
_cell.angle_beta   90.00
_cell.angle_gamma   90.00
#
_symmetry.space_group_name_H-M   'P 1'
#
loop_
_entity.id
_entity.type
_entity.pdbx_description
1 polymer ?
#
loop_
_entity_poly.entity_id
_entity_poly.type
_entity_poly.pdbx_seq_one_letter_code
_entity_poly.pdbx_strand_id
1 'polypeptide(L)'
;MILKDDNSEEKFEITEKLQELRSKSKLGGGNESIKAQHKKGKLTARERLEILLDYGSFIEIDSFVKHQNDNFGMDEKKYLGDGVISGYGTINGRKVFAYSQDFTVLGGTIGKAHAQKICKIMDLALKMGCPIIGLIDSGGARIQEGVDALDGLGDIFYRNVRASGIIPQISVILGPSAGGAAYSPALTDFIIMGGNNAYMFITGPQVLKSVT
;
A
#
# COMPACT_ATOMS: atom_id res chain seq x y z
N MET A 1 26.86 -41.00 -22.56
CA MET A 1 25.50 -40.48 -22.79
C MET A 1 25.19 -39.62 -21.58
N ILE A 2 25.45 -38.31 -21.68
CA ILE A 2 25.25 -37.35 -20.58
C ILE A 2 23.75 -37.05 -20.62
N LEU A 3 23.02 -37.45 -19.59
CA LEU A 3 21.66 -37.05 -19.36
C LEU A 3 21.68 -35.52 -19.23
N LYS A 4 21.16 -34.79 -20.22
CA LYS A 4 20.88 -33.37 -20.07
C LYS A 4 19.88 -33.21 -18.94
N ASP A 5 20.25 -32.40 -17.97
CA ASP A 5 19.45 -32.12 -16.79
C ASP A 5 18.29 -31.17 -17.23
N ASP A 6 17.22 -31.76 -17.70
CA ASP A 6 15.98 -31.06 -18.11
C ASP A 6 15.45 -30.12 -17.02
N ASN A 7 15.82 -30.42 -15.77
CA ASN A 7 15.46 -29.71 -14.55
C ASN A 7 16.25 -28.39 -14.37
N SER A 8 17.38 -28.19 -15.08
CA SER A 8 18.20 -26.97 -14.97
C SER A 8 17.69 -25.83 -15.85
N GLU A 9 17.22 -26.14 -17.06
CA GLU A 9 16.63 -25.15 -17.98
C GLU A 9 15.30 -24.63 -17.44
N GLU A 10 14.43 -25.52 -16.96
CA GLU A 10 13.15 -25.14 -16.34
C GLU A 10 13.33 -24.27 -15.09
N LYS A 11 14.30 -24.61 -14.23
CA LYS A 11 14.63 -23.77 -13.05
C LYS A 11 15.15 -22.38 -13.45
N PHE A 12 15.93 -22.29 -14.51
CA PHE A 12 16.45 -21.02 -15.02
C PHE A 12 15.32 -20.13 -15.53
N GLU A 13 14.41 -20.66 -16.35
CA GLU A 13 13.25 -19.93 -16.85
C GLU A 13 12.32 -19.42 -15.73
N ILE A 14 12.06 -20.26 -14.71
CA ILE A 14 11.25 -19.87 -13.54
C ILE A 14 11.94 -18.72 -12.78
N THR A 15 13.25 -18.78 -12.63
CA THR A 15 14.02 -17.75 -11.93
C THR A 15 13.99 -16.42 -12.68
N GLU A 16 14.17 -16.44 -14.00
CA GLU A 16 14.06 -15.25 -14.85
C GLU A 16 12.65 -14.62 -14.76
N LYS A 17 11.61 -15.45 -14.89
CA LYS A 17 10.22 -14.99 -14.76
C LYS A 17 9.95 -14.36 -13.39
N LEU A 18 10.50 -14.93 -12.31
CA LEU A 18 10.36 -14.35 -10.98
C LEU A 18 11.08 -13.00 -10.87
N GLN A 19 12.26 -12.85 -11.45
CA GLN A 19 13.02 -11.60 -11.48
C GLN A 19 12.27 -10.52 -12.30
N GLU A 20 11.68 -10.91 -13.42
CA GLU A 20 10.84 -10.02 -14.22
C GLU A 20 9.63 -9.52 -13.42
N LEU A 21 8.90 -10.42 -12.75
CA LEU A 21 7.76 -10.04 -11.89
C LEU A 21 8.18 -9.12 -10.75
N ARG A 22 9.32 -9.38 -10.11
CA ARG A 22 9.89 -8.51 -9.07
C ARG A 22 10.23 -7.12 -9.62
N SER A 23 10.80 -7.05 -10.82
CA SER A 23 11.11 -5.78 -11.46
C SER A 23 9.84 -5.01 -11.82
N LYS A 24 8.84 -5.69 -12.37
CA LYS A 24 7.51 -5.10 -12.69
C LYS A 24 6.80 -4.59 -11.44
N SER A 25 6.83 -5.34 -10.33
CA SER A 25 6.16 -4.93 -9.08
C SER A 25 6.75 -3.65 -8.47
N LYS A 26 8.01 -3.32 -8.78
CA LYS A 26 8.66 -2.08 -8.33
C LYS A 26 8.21 -0.84 -9.08
N LEU A 27 7.61 -1.00 -10.27
CA LEU A 27 7.22 0.13 -11.12
C LEU A 27 5.87 0.77 -10.74
N GLY A 28 5.12 0.14 -9.83
CA GLY A 28 3.80 0.66 -9.43
C GLY A 28 2.90 0.96 -10.64
N GLY A 29 2.47 2.21 -10.79
CA GLY A 29 1.67 2.69 -11.93
C GLY A 29 2.47 2.97 -13.21
N GLY A 30 3.77 2.61 -13.25
CA GLY A 30 4.66 2.79 -14.39
C GLY A 30 5.44 4.10 -14.38
N ASN A 31 6.46 4.17 -15.25
CA ASN A 31 7.44 5.26 -15.27
C ASN A 31 6.79 6.65 -15.44
N GLU A 32 5.76 6.79 -16.26
CA GLU A 32 5.10 8.09 -16.46
C GLU A 32 4.36 8.56 -15.21
N SER A 33 3.70 7.63 -14.49
CA SER A 33 3.03 7.94 -13.22
C SER A 33 4.04 8.31 -12.13
N ILE A 34 5.20 7.64 -12.09
CA ILE A 34 6.31 7.96 -11.18
C ILE A 34 6.84 9.37 -11.47
N LYS A 35 7.13 9.70 -12.74
CA LYS A 35 7.57 11.04 -13.15
C LYS A 35 6.54 12.11 -12.77
N ALA A 36 5.25 11.84 -12.97
CA ALA A 36 4.18 12.76 -12.58
C ALA A 36 4.10 12.97 -11.07
N GLN A 37 4.38 11.94 -10.26
CA GLN A 37 4.47 12.00 -8.80
C GLN A 37 5.65 12.90 -8.37
N HIS A 38 6.84 12.66 -8.92
CA HIS A 38 8.03 13.47 -8.65
C HIS A 38 7.87 14.93 -9.08
N LYS A 39 7.24 15.19 -10.23
CA LYS A 39 6.94 16.56 -10.67
C LYS A 39 6.10 17.37 -9.69
N LYS A 40 5.28 16.68 -8.88
CA LYS A 40 4.51 17.29 -7.78
C LYS A 40 5.32 17.45 -6.48
N GLY A 41 6.62 17.16 -6.50
CA GLY A 41 7.47 17.18 -5.31
C GLY A 41 7.18 16.03 -4.32
N LYS A 42 6.56 14.95 -4.78
CA LYS A 42 6.20 13.79 -3.95
C LYS A 42 7.07 12.58 -4.28
N LEU A 43 7.50 11.88 -3.25
CA LEU A 43 8.15 10.59 -3.39
C LEU A 43 7.12 9.49 -3.71
N THR A 44 7.59 8.42 -4.35
CA THR A 44 6.82 7.18 -4.51
C THR A 44 6.64 6.46 -3.18
N ALA A 45 5.70 5.52 -3.12
CA ALA A 45 5.46 4.71 -1.94
C ALA A 45 6.71 3.91 -1.50
N ARG A 46 7.49 3.42 -2.46
CA ARG A 46 8.72 2.66 -2.21
C ARG A 46 9.83 3.54 -1.65
N GLU A 47 10.09 4.68 -2.26
CA GLU A 47 11.10 5.64 -1.78
C GLU A 47 10.82 6.10 -0.35
N ARG A 48 9.54 6.28 0.01
CA ARG A 48 9.13 6.63 1.37
C ARG A 48 9.48 5.54 2.39
N LEU A 49 9.28 4.27 2.05
CA LEU A 49 9.68 3.15 2.91
C LEU A 49 11.19 3.01 3.01
N GLU A 50 11.93 3.25 1.92
CA GLU A 50 13.39 3.23 1.91
C GLU A 50 14.01 4.34 2.79
N ILE A 51 13.33 5.50 2.90
CA ILE A 51 13.74 6.59 3.79
C ILE A 51 13.36 6.31 5.24
N LEU A 52 12.18 5.69 5.47
CA LEU A 52 11.68 5.42 6.81
C LEU A 52 12.47 4.34 7.53
N LEU A 53 12.84 3.28 6.81
CA LEU A 53 13.41 2.07 7.40
C LEU A 53 14.93 2.06 7.28
N ASP A 54 15.59 1.34 8.18
CA ASP A 54 17.02 1.11 8.12
C ASP A 54 17.41 0.49 6.78
N TYR A 55 18.54 0.93 6.22
CA TYR A 55 19.00 0.49 4.92
C TYR A 55 19.06 -1.04 4.78
N GLY A 56 18.41 -1.56 3.76
CA GLY A 56 18.38 -3.00 3.45
C GLY A 56 17.55 -3.86 4.40
N SER A 57 16.85 -3.27 5.37
CA SER A 57 16.04 -4.02 6.34
C SER A 57 14.64 -4.40 5.85
N PHE A 58 14.14 -3.74 4.79
CA PHE A 58 12.77 -3.92 4.34
C PHE A 58 12.53 -5.27 3.67
N ILE A 59 11.59 -6.01 4.20
CA ILE A 59 11.05 -7.25 3.61
C ILE A 59 9.62 -7.01 3.17
N GLU A 60 9.41 -6.95 1.86
CA GLU A 60 8.09 -6.75 1.25
C GLU A 60 7.27 -8.03 1.27
N ILE A 61 5.99 -7.91 1.58
CA ILE A 61 5.02 -9.00 1.59
C ILE A 61 3.94 -8.72 0.54
N ASP A 62 3.52 -9.80 -0.17
CA ASP A 62 2.43 -9.77 -1.15
C ASP A 62 2.66 -8.80 -2.33
N SER A 63 3.90 -8.66 -2.81
CA SER A 63 4.25 -7.78 -3.93
C SER A 63 3.58 -8.14 -5.26
N PHE A 64 3.07 -9.37 -5.42
CA PHE A 64 2.46 -9.86 -6.66
C PHE A 64 0.92 -9.90 -6.62
N VAL A 65 0.31 -9.55 -5.50
CA VAL A 65 -1.14 -9.49 -5.36
C VAL A 65 -1.72 -8.47 -6.33
N LYS A 66 -2.85 -8.80 -6.94
CA LYS A 66 -3.65 -7.94 -7.82
C LYS A 66 -5.10 -7.97 -7.35
N HIS A 67 -5.86 -6.91 -7.65
CA HIS A 67 -7.32 -6.97 -7.47
C HIS A 67 -7.94 -7.99 -8.45
N GLN A 68 -9.13 -8.46 -8.11
CA GLN A 68 -9.86 -9.47 -8.90
C GLN A 68 -11.10 -8.87 -9.59
N ASN A 69 -11.31 -7.56 -9.48
CA ASN A 69 -12.44 -6.90 -10.11
C ASN A 69 -12.20 -6.76 -11.62
N ASP A 70 -13.17 -7.18 -12.41
CA ASP A 70 -13.15 -7.09 -13.88
C ASP A 70 -14.20 -6.08 -14.41
N ASN A 71 -15.00 -5.46 -13.53
CA ASN A 71 -15.99 -4.46 -13.90
C ASN A 71 -15.35 -3.08 -14.14
N PHE A 72 -16.02 -2.25 -14.92
CA PHE A 72 -15.62 -0.85 -15.19
C PHE A 72 -14.21 -0.71 -15.80
N GLY A 73 -13.78 -1.66 -16.65
CA GLY A 73 -12.47 -1.65 -17.29
C GLY A 73 -11.30 -1.90 -16.34
N MET A 74 -11.57 -2.57 -15.21
CA MET A 74 -10.53 -2.92 -14.23
C MET A 74 -9.75 -4.18 -14.64
N ASP A 75 -10.28 -5.00 -15.55
CA ASP A 75 -9.59 -6.13 -16.15
C ASP A 75 -8.28 -5.73 -16.84
N GLU A 76 -8.25 -4.55 -17.48
CA GLU A 76 -7.06 -3.98 -18.12
C GLU A 76 -6.08 -3.30 -17.14
N LYS A 77 -6.47 -3.08 -15.88
CA LYS A 77 -5.73 -2.29 -14.89
C LYS A 77 -5.19 -3.12 -13.74
N LYS A 78 -4.66 -4.30 -14.04
CA LYS A 78 -4.14 -5.27 -13.05
C LYS A 78 -2.70 -4.95 -12.64
N TYR A 79 -2.52 -3.99 -11.74
CA TYR A 79 -1.22 -3.61 -11.20
C TYR A 79 -0.76 -4.58 -10.11
N LEU A 80 0.53 -4.95 -10.13
CA LEU A 80 1.16 -5.75 -9.08
C LEU A 80 1.23 -4.94 -7.77
N GLY A 81 0.91 -5.58 -6.66
CA GLY A 81 0.88 -4.94 -5.35
C GLY A 81 -0.38 -4.14 -5.06
N ASP A 82 -1.29 -3.98 -6.03
CA ASP A 82 -2.60 -3.32 -5.91
C ASP A 82 -2.58 -1.95 -5.21
N GLY A 83 -1.57 -1.13 -5.50
CA GLY A 83 -1.49 0.26 -5.01
C GLY A 83 -1.08 0.39 -3.53
N VAL A 84 -0.54 -0.65 -2.91
CA VAL A 84 0.08 -0.57 -1.58
C VAL A 84 1.30 -1.46 -1.47
N ILE A 85 2.38 -0.90 -0.95
CA ILE A 85 3.59 -1.63 -0.59
C ILE A 85 3.51 -1.91 0.91
N SER A 86 3.64 -3.16 1.30
CA SER A 86 3.45 -3.60 2.68
C SER A 86 4.51 -4.61 3.10
N GLY A 87 4.96 -4.54 4.34
CA GLY A 87 6.01 -5.42 4.83
C GLY A 87 6.47 -5.05 6.24
N TYR A 88 7.68 -5.44 6.56
CA TYR A 88 8.34 -5.11 7.82
C TYR A 88 9.81 -4.79 7.59
N GLY A 89 10.39 -4.08 8.54
CA GLY A 89 11.80 -3.73 8.57
C GLY A 89 12.21 -3.29 9.96
N THR A 90 13.27 -2.50 10.04
CA THR A 90 13.71 -1.92 11.31
C THR A 90 13.83 -0.40 11.22
N ILE A 91 13.69 0.28 12.36
CA ILE A 91 14.03 1.69 12.58
C ILE A 91 14.95 1.75 13.78
N ASN A 92 16.20 2.18 13.58
CA ASN A 92 17.24 2.13 14.60
C ASN A 92 17.35 0.75 15.26
N GLY A 93 17.33 -0.31 14.45
CA GLY A 93 17.42 -1.71 14.86
C GLY A 93 16.13 -2.29 15.49
N ARG A 94 15.08 -1.49 15.70
CA ARG A 94 13.80 -1.95 16.26
C ARG A 94 12.86 -2.39 15.17
N LYS A 95 12.29 -3.58 15.28
CA LYS A 95 11.33 -4.12 14.31
C LYS A 95 10.04 -3.31 14.27
N VAL A 96 9.61 -2.96 13.07
CA VAL A 96 8.34 -2.30 12.79
C VAL A 96 7.67 -2.94 11.58
N PHE A 97 6.35 -2.92 11.54
CA PHE A 97 5.58 -3.20 10.35
C PHE A 97 5.18 -1.89 9.70
N ALA A 98 5.21 -1.85 8.37
CA ALA A 98 4.89 -0.64 7.65
C ALA A 98 4.15 -0.94 6.35
N TYR A 99 3.26 -0.02 5.95
CA TYR A 99 2.70 0.01 4.61
C TYR A 99 2.75 1.44 4.06
N SER A 100 2.84 1.53 2.74
CA SER A 100 2.82 2.80 2.03
C SER A 100 1.87 2.72 0.84
N GLN A 101 0.88 3.60 0.80
CA GLN A 101 -0.06 3.68 -0.29
C GLN A 101 0.58 4.34 -1.51
N ASP A 102 0.43 3.71 -2.67
CA ASP A 102 1.04 4.15 -3.92
C ASP A 102 0.04 4.92 -4.78
N PHE A 103 0.13 6.24 -4.72
CA PHE A 103 -0.74 7.12 -5.50
C PHE A 103 -0.56 6.95 -7.02
N THR A 104 0.56 6.38 -7.48
CA THR A 104 0.80 6.10 -8.90
C THR A 104 -0.11 5.01 -9.45
N VAL A 105 -0.66 4.17 -8.57
CA VAL A 105 -1.58 3.09 -8.91
C VAL A 105 -3.00 3.47 -8.50
N LEU A 106 -3.84 3.77 -9.47
CA LEU A 106 -5.27 4.09 -9.27
C LEU A 106 -5.51 5.16 -8.18
N GLY A 107 -4.59 6.16 -8.05
CA GLY A 107 -4.67 7.19 -7.03
C GLY A 107 -4.53 6.68 -5.59
N GLY A 108 -3.86 5.55 -5.38
CA GLY A 108 -3.72 4.92 -4.06
C GLY A 108 -5.05 4.49 -3.45
N THR A 109 -6.11 4.35 -4.25
CA THR A 109 -7.44 4.00 -3.76
C THR A 109 -7.48 2.59 -3.20
N ILE A 110 -8.27 2.43 -2.14
CA ILE A 110 -8.36 1.19 -1.37
C ILE A 110 -9.44 0.31 -1.97
N GLY A 111 -9.00 -0.79 -2.63
CA GLY A 111 -9.84 -1.90 -3.02
C GLY A 111 -9.71 -3.06 -2.04
N LYS A 112 -10.40 -4.17 -2.29
CA LYS A 112 -10.40 -5.35 -1.42
C LYS A 112 -9.00 -5.93 -1.23
N ALA A 113 -8.27 -6.19 -2.31
CA ALA A 113 -6.94 -6.76 -2.24
C ALA A 113 -5.92 -5.81 -1.57
N HIS A 114 -6.01 -4.50 -1.85
CA HIS A 114 -5.26 -3.46 -1.17
C HIS A 114 -5.49 -3.50 0.36
N ALA A 115 -6.76 -3.53 0.78
CA ALA A 115 -7.14 -3.60 2.19
C ALA A 115 -6.63 -4.90 2.85
N GLN A 116 -6.76 -6.05 2.18
CA GLN A 116 -6.30 -7.33 2.70
C GLN A 116 -4.78 -7.35 2.96
N LYS A 117 -3.99 -6.68 2.12
CA LYS A 117 -2.53 -6.52 2.36
C LYS A 117 -2.26 -5.72 3.62
N ILE A 118 -2.96 -4.58 3.81
CA ILE A 118 -2.85 -3.77 5.03
C ILE A 118 -3.28 -4.59 6.24
N CYS A 119 -4.41 -5.27 6.18
CA CYS A 119 -4.93 -6.13 7.25
C CYS A 119 -3.94 -7.21 7.65
N LYS A 120 -3.32 -7.89 6.68
CA LYS A 120 -2.29 -8.90 6.95
C LYS A 120 -1.12 -8.34 7.75
N ILE A 121 -0.62 -7.15 7.37
CA ILE A 121 0.50 -6.51 8.07
C ILE A 121 0.10 -6.07 9.47
N MET A 122 -1.12 -5.56 9.66
CA MET A 122 -1.65 -5.21 10.99
C MET A 122 -1.79 -6.43 11.89
N ASP A 123 -2.31 -7.55 11.37
CA ASP A 123 -2.43 -8.81 12.11
C ASP A 123 -1.05 -9.36 12.53
N LEU A 124 -0.05 -9.28 11.64
CA LEU A 124 1.33 -9.67 11.95
C LEU A 124 1.97 -8.74 12.98
N ALA A 125 1.77 -7.43 12.87
CA ALA A 125 2.25 -6.44 13.84
C ALA A 125 1.68 -6.72 15.24
N LEU A 126 0.37 -6.92 15.32
CA LEU A 126 -0.33 -7.25 16.57
C LEU A 126 0.17 -8.56 17.17
N LYS A 127 0.32 -9.62 16.35
CA LYS A 127 0.83 -10.91 16.80
C LYS A 127 2.25 -10.85 17.35
N MET A 128 3.08 -9.95 16.80
CA MET A 128 4.49 -9.80 17.19
C MET A 128 4.71 -8.71 18.25
N GLY A 129 3.68 -7.97 18.64
CA GLY A 129 3.80 -6.86 19.57
C GLY A 129 4.67 -5.71 19.04
N CYS A 130 4.66 -5.47 17.72
CA CYS A 130 5.48 -4.46 17.07
C CYS A 130 4.63 -3.27 16.61
N PRO A 131 5.19 -2.05 16.55
CA PRO A 131 4.50 -0.90 15.98
C PRO A 131 4.07 -1.13 14.51
N ILE A 132 2.94 -0.50 14.12
CA ILE A 132 2.49 -0.41 12.73
C ILE A 132 2.55 1.05 12.27
N ILE A 133 3.14 1.30 11.10
CA ILE A 133 3.28 2.62 10.50
C ILE A 133 2.62 2.64 9.13
N GLY A 134 1.64 3.50 8.96
CA GLY A 134 0.98 3.73 7.66
C GLY A 134 1.46 5.03 7.02
N LEU A 135 2.00 4.96 5.80
CA LEU A 135 2.32 6.11 4.96
C LEU A 135 1.17 6.34 3.98
N ILE A 136 0.37 7.36 4.23
CA ILE A 136 -0.93 7.56 3.62
C ILE A 136 -0.85 8.53 2.44
N ASP A 137 -1.35 8.09 1.28
CA ASP A 137 -1.48 8.87 0.07
C ASP A 137 -2.57 8.23 -0.81
N SER A 138 -3.84 8.56 -0.56
CA SER A 138 -4.98 7.79 -1.08
C SER A 138 -6.19 8.67 -1.39
N GLY A 139 -6.80 8.40 -2.54
CA GLY A 139 -8.10 8.95 -2.93
C GLY A 139 -9.30 8.36 -2.19
N GLY A 140 -9.11 7.43 -1.25
CA GLY A 140 -10.19 6.79 -0.50
C GLY A 140 -10.61 5.43 -1.06
N ALA A 141 -11.89 5.07 -0.90
CA ALA A 141 -12.43 3.82 -1.43
C ALA A 141 -12.31 3.74 -2.96
N ARG A 142 -11.92 2.58 -3.49
CA ARG A 142 -11.94 2.30 -4.93
C ARG A 142 -13.36 2.07 -5.40
N ILE A 143 -13.99 3.10 -5.96
CA ILE A 143 -15.41 3.09 -6.31
C ILE A 143 -15.78 1.99 -7.33
N GLN A 144 -14.85 1.59 -8.19
CA GLN A 144 -15.04 0.50 -9.15
C GLN A 144 -15.27 -0.87 -8.51
N GLU A 145 -14.83 -1.05 -7.27
CA GLU A 145 -15.04 -2.28 -6.50
C GLU A 145 -16.29 -2.22 -5.61
N GLY A 146 -16.97 -1.06 -5.54
CA GLY A 146 -18.25 -0.90 -4.84
C GLY A 146 -18.18 -1.34 -3.38
N VAL A 147 -19.08 -2.26 -2.99
CA VAL A 147 -19.19 -2.76 -1.62
C VAL A 147 -17.94 -3.48 -1.14
N ASP A 148 -17.21 -4.19 -2.01
CA ASP A 148 -15.98 -4.88 -1.66
C ASP A 148 -14.88 -3.93 -1.15
N ALA A 149 -14.81 -2.72 -1.70
CA ALA A 149 -13.89 -1.69 -1.19
C ALA A 149 -14.30 -1.18 0.20
N LEU A 150 -15.61 -1.05 0.45
CA LEU A 150 -16.12 -0.65 1.77
C LEU A 150 -15.92 -1.74 2.83
N ASP A 151 -16.14 -3.00 2.46
CA ASP A 151 -15.86 -4.16 3.30
C ASP A 151 -14.38 -4.20 3.71
N GLY A 152 -13.48 -4.03 2.73
CA GLY A 152 -12.04 -3.93 3.00
C GLY A 152 -11.66 -2.78 3.94
N LEU A 153 -12.29 -1.61 3.81
CA LEU A 153 -12.11 -0.50 4.74
C LEU A 153 -12.61 -0.85 6.16
N GLY A 154 -13.77 -1.49 6.27
CA GLY A 154 -14.30 -1.98 7.54
C GLY A 154 -13.33 -2.94 8.22
N ASP A 155 -12.70 -3.82 7.46
CA ASP A 155 -11.66 -4.74 7.93
C ASP A 155 -10.44 -4.03 8.50
N ILE A 156 -10.00 -2.91 7.87
CA ILE A 156 -8.89 -2.08 8.39
C ILE A 156 -9.33 -1.41 9.71
N PHE A 157 -10.52 -0.79 9.75
CA PHE A 157 -11.04 -0.11 10.95
C PHE A 157 -11.16 -1.07 12.13
N TYR A 158 -11.67 -2.28 11.90
CA TYR A 158 -11.73 -3.32 12.91
C TYR A 158 -10.35 -3.61 13.52
N ARG A 159 -9.31 -3.68 12.69
CA ARG A 159 -7.94 -3.91 13.16
C ARG A 159 -7.33 -2.72 13.88
N ASN A 160 -7.64 -1.48 13.44
CA ASN A 160 -7.25 -0.28 14.18
C ASN A 160 -7.80 -0.34 15.62
N VAL A 161 -9.08 -0.67 15.77
CA VAL A 161 -9.72 -0.79 17.10
C VAL A 161 -9.09 -1.91 17.92
N ARG A 162 -8.86 -3.08 17.33
CA ARG A 162 -8.24 -4.21 18.02
C ARG A 162 -6.80 -3.96 18.45
N ALA A 163 -6.04 -3.17 17.71
CA ALA A 163 -4.65 -2.84 17.99
C ALA A 163 -4.51 -1.68 19.00
N SER A 164 -5.59 -0.91 19.20
CA SER A 164 -5.60 0.25 20.10
C SER A 164 -5.24 -0.14 21.54
N GLY A 165 -4.26 0.54 22.12
CA GLY A 165 -3.75 0.26 23.44
C GLY A 165 -2.88 -1.00 23.58
N ILE A 166 -2.65 -1.74 22.48
CA ILE A 166 -1.83 -2.97 22.46
C ILE A 166 -0.49 -2.73 21.77
N ILE A 167 -0.52 -2.14 20.56
CA ILE A 167 0.69 -1.77 19.83
C ILE A 167 0.57 -0.31 19.35
N PRO A 168 1.69 0.42 19.23
CA PRO A 168 1.66 1.76 18.64
C PRO A 168 1.23 1.75 17.18
N GLN A 169 0.26 2.59 16.85
CA GLN A 169 -0.26 2.81 15.51
C GLN A 169 0.06 4.24 15.07
N ILE A 170 0.84 4.41 14.02
CA ILE A 170 1.31 5.71 13.54
C ILE A 170 0.87 5.91 12.10
N SER A 171 0.16 6.99 11.83
CA SER A 171 -0.21 7.38 10.47
C SER A 171 0.55 8.64 10.05
N VAL A 172 1.22 8.56 8.89
CA VAL A 172 1.94 9.70 8.30
C VAL A 172 1.24 10.07 7.00
N ILE A 173 0.60 11.22 6.98
CA ILE A 173 -0.14 11.73 5.82
C ILE A 173 0.84 12.46 4.89
N LEU A 174 1.05 11.92 3.70
CA LEU A 174 2.04 12.39 2.72
C LEU A 174 1.42 12.79 1.37
N GLY A 175 0.11 12.82 1.32
CA GLY A 175 -0.69 13.22 0.16
C GLY A 175 -2.15 13.37 0.56
N PRO A 176 -3.10 13.34 -0.39
CA PRO A 176 -4.49 13.29 -0.06
C PRO A 176 -4.82 12.03 0.75
N SER A 177 -5.69 12.19 1.74
CA SER A 177 -6.26 11.16 2.58
C SER A 177 -7.75 11.41 2.65
N ALA A 178 -8.51 10.74 1.75
CA ALA A 178 -9.91 11.06 1.50
C ALA A 178 -10.84 9.96 2.01
N GLY A 179 -11.98 10.34 2.57
CA GLY A 179 -13.04 9.42 2.98
C GLY A 179 -12.54 8.35 3.95
N GLY A 180 -12.72 7.07 3.60
CA GLY A 180 -12.26 5.94 4.41
C GLY A 180 -10.75 5.92 4.66
N ALA A 181 -9.94 6.48 3.76
CA ALA A 181 -8.50 6.63 3.97
C ALA A 181 -8.17 7.69 5.04
N ALA A 182 -9.06 8.64 5.32
CA ALA A 182 -8.93 9.58 6.44
C ALA A 182 -9.44 8.97 7.75
N TYR A 183 -10.44 8.09 7.66
CA TYR A 183 -11.06 7.49 8.84
C TYR A 183 -10.10 6.54 9.58
N SER A 184 -9.38 5.68 8.86
CA SER A 184 -8.39 4.78 9.48
C SER A 184 -7.30 5.54 10.25
N PRO A 185 -6.61 6.55 9.68
CA PRO A 185 -5.67 7.37 10.45
C PRO A 185 -6.26 8.02 11.71
N ALA A 186 -7.53 8.45 11.66
CA ALA A 186 -8.20 9.02 12.82
C ALA A 186 -8.43 8.02 13.98
N LEU A 187 -8.31 6.72 13.72
CA LEU A 187 -8.36 5.65 14.72
C LEU A 187 -6.98 5.23 15.23
N THR A 188 -5.90 5.81 14.73
CA THR A 188 -4.53 5.49 15.16
C THR A 188 -4.08 6.40 16.32
N ASP A 189 -2.98 6.03 16.99
CA ASP A 189 -2.50 6.76 18.17
C ASP A 189 -1.83 8.10 17.84
N PHE A 190 -1.13 8.14 16.68
CA PHE A 190 -0.43 9.34 16.22
C PHE A 190 -0.69 9.62 14.76
N ILE A 191 -1.00 10.89 14.45
CA ILE A 191 -1.14 11.39 13.10
C ILE A 191 -0.09 12.47 12.86
N ILE A 192 0.76 12.24 11.86
CA ILE A 192 1.78 13.19 11.42
C ILE A 192 1.40 13.64 10.00
N MET A 193 1.29 14.93 9.77
CA MET A 193 1.02 15.49 8.45
C MET A 193 2.27 16.18 7.91
N GLY A 194 2.75 15.74 6.74
CA GLY A 194 4.01 16.20 6.15
C GLY A 194 3.83 17.12 4.95
N GLY A 195 4.35 18.35 5.06
CA GLY A 195 4.47 19.27 3.93
C GLY A 195 3.15 19.84 3.42
N ASN A 196 3.23 20.57 2.28
CA ASN A 196 2.09 21.28 1.68
C ASN A 196 1.15 20.39 0.86
N ASN A 197 1.47 19.10 0.72
CA ASN A 197 0.72 18.14 -0.08
C ASN A 197 -0.14 17.18 0.77
N ALA A 198 -0.08 17.29 2.09
CA ALA A 198 -0.83 16.45 3.01
C ALA A 198 -2.20 17.06 3.29
N TYR A 199 -3.24 16.33 2.95
CA TYR A 199 -4.62 16.74 3.16
C TYR A 199 -5.41 15.58 3.76
N MET A 200 -6.22 15.85 4.75
CA MET A 200 -7.09 14.86 5.38
C MET A 200 -8.52 15.40 5.43
N PHE A 201 -9.45 14.71 4.79
CA PHE A 201 -10.85 15.11 4.71
C PHE A 201 -11.79 13.92 4.49
N ILE A 202 -12.99 13.99 5.06
CA ILE A 202 -14.03 12.98 4.88
C ILE A 202 -14.65 13.12 3.49
N THR A 203 -14.99 14.36 3.08
CA THR A 203 -15.63 14.66 1.80
C THR A 203 -14.77 15.65 1.03
N GLY A 204 -14.41 15.29 -0.20
CA GLY A 204 -13.56 16.15 -1.05
C GLY A 204 -14.20 17.51 -1.35
N PRO A 205 -13.38 18.59 -1.47
CA PRO A 205 -13.87 19.94 -1.72
C PRO A 205 -14.74 20.07 -2.99
N GLN A 206 -14.47 19.25 -4.02
CA GLN A 206 -15.26 19.25 -5.25
C GLN A 206 -16.66 18.68 -5.05
N VAL A 207 -16.78 17.64 -4.21
CA VAL A 207 -18.08 17.05 -3.86
C VAL A 207 -18.89 18.04 -3.04
N LEU A 208 -18.27 18.72 -2.07
CA LEU A 208 -18.94 19.78 -1.30
C LEU A 208 -19.50 20.87 -2.20
N LYS A 209 -18.73 21.34 -3.18
CA LYS A 209 -19.17 22.36 -4.16
C LYS A 209 -20.33 21.91 -5.05
N SER A 210 -20.54 20.62 -5.22
CA SER A 210 -21.64 20.09 -6.05
C SER A 210 -22.96 19.94 -5.29
N VAL A 211 -22.93 20.00 -3.96
CA VAL A 211 -24.12 19.82 -3.09
C VAL A 211 -24.44 21.04 -2.22
N THR A 212 -23.59 22.06 -2.27
CA THR A 212 -23.79 23.38 -1.65
C THR A 212 -23.81 24.47 -2.69
#